data_dc71d736e43188d609ff6e20330f91ee
#
_entry.id   dc71d736e43188d609ff6e20330f91ee
#
_cell.length_a   1.000
_cell.length_b   1.000
_cell.length_c   1.000
_cell.angle_alpha   90.00
_cell.angle_beta   90.00
_cell.angle_gamma   90.00
#
_symmetry.space_group_name_H-M   'P 1'
#
loop_
_entity.id
_entity.type
_entity.pdbx_description
1 polymer ?
#
loop_
_entity_poly.entity_id
_entity_poly.type
_entity_poly.pdbx_seq_one_letter_code
_entity_poly.pdbx_strand_id
1 'polypeptide(L)'
;MAVWFVVMVIYAIGERVSNFSYLWKLFLLPALFLAFIAAFATFLDQKFPVKIGINWIFLLAALAVDQGIKAYLFSTQWESLSLVLIEPVFYIEPTHNTRGSYLWVLLKINSVPHFLNIILFSLVGVVFVEIWRFYVRRKRNSFWINGFIHLFLAGLLANLIDNAFWGGSLDYVTIKPLYTFDLKDLFITLCELFLITE
;
A
#
# COMPACT_ATOMS: atom_id res chain seq x y z
N MET A 1 -2.44 -1.82 -10.44
CA MET A 1 -2.34 -0.96 -11.66
C MET A 1 -3.70 -0.63 -12.24
N ALA A 2 -4.58 -1.61 -12.52
CA ALA A 2 -5.88 -1.33 -13.14
C ALA A 2 -6.75 -0.39 -12.30
N VAL A 3 -6.91 -0.64 -11.00
CA VAL A 3 -7.72 0.21 -10.10
C VAL A 3 -7.15 1.63 -10.02
N TRP A 4 -5.84 1.74 -9.85
CA TRP A 4 -5.16 3.04 -9.82
C TRP A 4 -5.33 3.80 -11.15
N PHE A 5 -5.15 3.12 -12.28
CA PHE A 5 -5.35 3.70 -13.61
C PHE A 5 -6.81 4.15 -13.80
N VAL A 6 -7.80 3.35 -13.39
CA VAL A 6 -9.22 3.71 -13.45
C VAL A 6 -9.52 4.93 -12.59
N VAL A 7 -9.02 4.97 -11.35
CA VAL A 7 -9.19 6.14 -10.47
C VAL A 7 -8.59 7.39 -11.11
N MET A 8 -7.40 7.28 -11.70
CA MET A 8 -6.73 8.38 -12.38
C MET A 8 -7.48 8.87 -13.62
N VAL A 9 -8.03 7.94 -14.42
CA VAL A 9 -8.85 8.27 -15.60
C VAL A 9 -10.13 8.98 -15.16
N ILE A 10 -10.80 8.50 -14.13
CA ILE A 10 -12.00 9.14 -13.58
C ILE A 10 -11.69 10.57 -13.09
N TYR A 11 -10.55 10.78 -12.43
CA TYR A 11 -10.12 12.11 -12.01
C TYR A 11 -9.75 13.02 -13.16
N ALA A 12 -9.09 12.49 -14.21
CA ALA A 12 -8.74 13.26 -15.40
C ALA A 12 -9.99 13.70 -16.18
N ILE A 13 -11.01 12.84 -16.27
CA ILE A 13 -12.30 13.13 -16.91
C ILE A 13 -13.14 14.10 -16.06
N GLY A 14 -13.01 14.06 -14.72
CA GLY A 14 -13.78 14.85 -13.78
C GLY A 14 -13.39 16.33 -13.64
N GLU A 15 -12.77 16.94 -14.64
CA GLU A 15 -12.43 18.38 -14.76
C GLU A 15 -11.47 18.96 -13.71
N ARG A 16 -10.92 18.16 -12.82
CA ARG A 16 -10.03 18.67 -11.76
C ARG A 16 -8.58 18.85 -12.20
N VAL A 17 -8.19 18.39 -13.38
CA VAL A 17 -6.83 18.48 -13.89
C VAL A 17 -6.83 19.06 -15.30
N SER A 18 -6.74 20.37 -15.41
CA SER A 18 -6.71 21.08 -16.69
C SER A 18 -5.30 21.26 -17.30
N ASN A 19 -4.24 20.91 -16.56
CA ASN A 19 -2.87 21.18 -16.97
C ASN A 19 -2.15 19.89 -17.39
N PHE A 20 -1.75 19.80 -18.68
CA PHE A 20 -1.04 18.65 -19.23
C PHE A 20 0.30 18.36 -18.52
N SER A 21 1.02 19.40 -18.09
CA SER A 21 2.26 19.25 -17.31
C SER A 21 2.03 18.56 -15.97
N TYR A 22 0.84 18.66 -15.43
CA TYR A 22 0.43 18.00 -14.20
C TYR A 22 0.09 16.53 -14.43
N LEU A 23 -0.66 16.26 -15.50
CA LEU A 23 -1.09 14.89 -15.83
C LEU A 23 0.09 13.95 -16.04
N TRP A 24 1.12 14.38 -16.78
CA TRP A 24 2.25 13.49 -17.03
C TRP A 24 3.02 13.13 -15.75
N LYS A 25 3.18 14.07 -14.80
CA LYS A 25 3.80 13.78 -13.50
C LYS A 25 2.95 12.82 -12.68
N LEU A 26 1.64 13.01 -12.70
CA LEU A 26 0.69 12.20 -11.98
C LEU A 26 0.61 10.75 -12.49
N PHE A 27 0.73 10.56 -13.81
CA PHE A 27 0.65 9.23 -14.43
C PHE A 27 2.02 8.60 -14.66
N LEU A 28 2.94 9.34 -15.21
CA LEU A 28 4.22 8.80 -15.69
C LEU A 28 5.14 8.41 -14.54
N LEU A 29 5.25 9.25 -13.49
CA LEU A 29 6.14 8.95 -12.37
C LEU A 29 5.78 7.65 -11.66
N PRO A 30 4.52 7.42 -11.20
CA PRO A 30 4.15 6.14 -10.61
C PRO A 30 4.24 4.97 -11.60
N ALA A 31 3.92 5.18 -12.87
CA ALA A 31 4.05 4.13 -13.88
C ALA A 31 5.52 3.71 -14.07
N LEU A 32 6.45 4.67 -14.14
CA LEU A 32 7.89 4.40 -14.21
C LEU A 32 8.39 3.70 -12.94
N PHE A 33 7.92 4.13 -11.77
CA PHE A 33 8.27 3.50 -10.50
C PHE A 33 7.82 2.03 -10.45
N LEU A 34 6.58 1.76 -10.84
CA LEU A 34 6.05 0.38 -10.90
C LEU A 34 6.76 -0.46 -11.97
N ALA A 35 7.06 0.13 -13.13
CA ALA A 35 7.83 -0.55 -14.18
C ALA A 35 9.25 -0.89 -13.71
N PHE A 36 9.91 0.04 -12.99
CA PHE A 36 11.21 -0.21 -12.39
C PHE A 36 11.15 -1.35 -11.37
N ILE A 37 10.17 -1.35 -10.48
CA ILE A 37 9.99 -2.42 -9.49
C ILE A 37 9.73 -3.76 -10.18
N ALA A 38 8.88 -3.81 -11.22
CA ALA A 38 8.61 -5.02 -11.96
C ALA A 38 9.87 -5.54 -12.68
N ALA A 39 10.64 -4.68 -13.31
CA ALA A 39 11.92 -5.04 -13.94
C ALA A 39 12.94 -5.56 -12.93
N PHE A 40 13.06 -4.87 -11.78
CA PHE A 40 13.96 -5.28 -10.70
C PHE A 40 13.54 -6.61 -10.07
N ALA A 41 12.25 -6.80 -9.83
CA ALA A 41 11.71 -8.06 -9.33
C ALA A 41 11.94 -9.22 -10.32
N THR A 42 11.75 -8.99 -11.64
CA THR A 42 12.06 -9.98 -12.67
C THR A 42 13.55 -10.35 -12.69
N PHE A 43 14.42 -9.36 -12.52
CA PHE A 43 15.86 -9.60 -12.41
C PHE A 43 16.20 -10.45 -11.16
N LEU A 44 15.56 -10.18 -10.03
CA LEU A 44 15.75 -10.97 -8.80
C LEU A 44 15.25 -12.39 -8.97
N ASP A 45 14.08 -12.59 -9.60
CA ASP A 45 13.52 -13.92 -9.88
C ASP A 45 14.47 -14.79 -10.71
N GLN A 46 15.13 -14.19 -11.70
CA GLN A 46 16.11 -14.89 -12.55
C GLN A 46 17.41 -15.24 -11.82
N LYS A 47 17.83 -14.47 -10.83
CA LYS A 47 19.14 -14.66 -10.16
C LYS A 47 19.07 -15.47 -8.87
N PHE A 48 17.96 -15.44 -8.16
CA PHE A 48 17.86 -16.01 -6.84
C PHE A 48 16.80 -17.10 -6.76
N PRO A 49 17.18 -18.35 -6.40
CA PRO A 49 16.22 -19.41 -6.20
C PRO A 49 15.30 -19.07 -5.02
N VAL A 50 14.01 -19.12 -5.26
CA VAL A 50 13.01 -18.77 -4.26
C VAL A 50 12.76 -19.95 -3.33
N LYS A 51 12.98 -19.75 -2.04
CA LYS A 51 12.58 -20.72 -1.00
C LYS A 51 11.11 -20.53 -0.65
N ILE A 52 10.35 -21.62 -0.59
CA ILE A 52 8.97 -21.60 -0.09
C ILE A 52 9.00 -21.29 1.41
N GLY A 53 8.21 -20.34 1.82
CA GLY A 53 7.99 -20.03 3.24
C GLY A 53 7.93 -18.54 3.52
N ILE A 54 7.51 -18.23 4.71
CA ILE A 54 7.41 -16.84 5.18
C ILE A 54 8.78 -16.40 5.70
N ASN A 55 9.32 -15.34 5.12
CA ASN A 55 10.54 -14.69 5.60
C ASN A 55 10.18 -13.69 6.72
N TRP A 56 10.29 -14.16 7.95
CA TRP A 56 9.99 -13.36 9.13
C TRP A 56 10.89 -12.13 9.28
N ILE A 57 12.15 -12.21 8.83
CA ILE A 57 13.09 -11.08 8.88
C ILE A 57 12.57 -9.95 7.99
N PHE A 58 12.11 -10.28 6.77
CA PHE A 58 11.51 -9.29 5.87
C PHE A 58 10.27 -8.65 6.51
N LEU A 59 9.36 -9.46 7.07
CA LEU A 59 8.14 -8.93 7.69
C LEU A 59 8.44 -8.03 8.88
N LEU A 60 9.33 -8.45 9.77
CA LEU A 60 9.73 -7.64 10.91
C LEU A 60 10.41 -6.34 10.48
N ALA A 61 11.28 -6.39 9.48
CA ALA A 61 11.92 -5.18 8.94
C ALA A 61 10.90 -4.23 8.30
N ALA A 62 9.98 -4.75 7.49
CA ALA A 62 8.92 -3.95 6.86
C ALA A 62 8.03 -3.26 7.90
N LEU A 63 7.61 -4.01 8.93
CA LEU A 63 6.83 -3.47 10.05
C LEU A 63 7.62 -2.45 10.86
N ALA A 64 8.90 -2.73 11.15
CA ALA A 64 9.74 -1.82 11.92
C ALA A 64 9.93 -0.48 11.18
N VAL A 65 10.07 -0.51 9.85
CA VAL A 65 10.18 0.72 9.05
C VAL A 65 8.86 1.48 9.05
N ASP A 66 7.73 0.82 8.75
CA ASP A 66 6.41 1.47 8.70
C ASP A 66 6.06 2.08 10.07
N GLN A 67 6.11 1.29 11.13
CA GLN A 67 5.76 1.74 12.47
C GLN A 67 6.79 2.71 13.06
N GLY A 68 8.05 2.58 12.68
CA GLY A 68 9.11 3.51 13.09
C GLY A 68 8.90 4.91 12.51
N ILE A 69 8.52 5.02 11.22
CA ILE A 69 8.16 6.30 10.61
C ILE A 69 6.96 6.92 11.33
N LYS A 70 5.89 6.15 11.58
CA LYS A 70 4.70 6.62 12.27
C LYS A 70 5.01 7.06 13.70
N ALA A 71 5.74 6.27 14.46
CA ALA A 71 6.15 6.61 15.82
C ALA A 71 6.98 7.90 15.85
N TYR A 72 7.91 8.07 14.91
CA TYR A 72 8.68 9.30 14.78
C TYR A 72 7.77 10.50 14.48
N LEU A 73 6.87 10.39 13.50
CA LEU A 73 5.93 11.46 13.17
C LEU A 73 5.03 11.80 14.35
N PHE A 74 4.44 10.82 15.03
CA PHE A 74 3.62 11.06 16.22
C PHE A 74 4.39 11.71 17.39
N SER A 75 5.71 11.53 17.46
CA SER A 75 6.56 12.18 18.46
C SER A 75 6.90 13.63 18.13
N THR A 76 6.59 14.10 16.94
CA THR A 76 6.87 15.45 16.44
C THR A 76 5.58 16.25 16.24
N GLN A 77 5.70 17.52 15.90
CA GLN A 77 4.54 18.34 15.49
C GLN A 77 4.14 18.04 14.04
N TRP A 78 3.77 16.79 13.78
CA TRP A 78 3.49 16.28 12.44
C TRP A 78 2.34 17.03 11.73
N GLU A 79 1.38 17.59 12.49
CA GLU A 79 0.22 18.33 11.96
C GLU A 79 0.64 19.59 11.18
N SER A 80 1.79 20.16 11.48
CA SER A 80 2.35 21.32 10.77
C SER A 80 3.39 20.94 9.71
N LEU A 81 3.70 19.65 9.55
CA LEU A 81 4.71 19.18 8.61
C LEU A 81 4.16 19.23 7.19
N SER A 82 4.76 20.03 6.33
CA SER A 82 4.49 20.05 4.89
C SER A 82 5.81 20.19 4.14
N LEU A 83 6.25 19.14 3.49
CA LEU A 83 7.46 19.10 2.68
C LEU A 83 7.11 18.80 1.23
N VAL A 84 7.65 19.59 0.32
CA VAL A 84 7.48 19.38 -1.11
C VAL A 84 8.52 18.40 -1.60
N LEU A 85 8.10 17.27 -2.17
CA LEU A 85 9.00 16.31 -2.81
C LEU A 85 9.11 16.60 -4.31
N ILE A 86 7.98 16.69 -5.01
CA ILE A 86 7.89 16.97 -6.44
C ILE A 86 6.68 17.86 -6.71
N GLU A 87 6.92 19.15 -6.95
CA GLU A 87 5.84 20.08 -7.32
C GLU A 87 5.21 19.72 -8.67
N PRO A 88 3.89 19.89 -8.76
CA PRO A 88 2.88 20.19 -7.73
C PRO A 88 2.19 18.92 -7.20
N VAL A 89 2.80 17.75 -7.30
CA VAL A 89 2.15 16.43 -7.18
C VAL A 89 2.44 15.74 -5.86
N PHE A 90 3.73 15.63 -5.45
CA PHE A 90 4.15 14.82 -4.32
C PHE A 90 4.59 15.65 -3.13
N TYR A 91 3.99 15.37 -1.98
CA TYR A 91 4.25 16.05 -0.71
C TYR A 91 4.35 15.05 0.44
N ILE A 92 5.08 15.42 1.49
CA ILE A 92 4.94 14.80 2.81
C ILE A 92 4.03 15.71 3.63
N GLU A 93 2.77 15.31 3.77
CA GLU A 93 1.74 16.03 4.54
C GLU A 93 0.99 14.99 5.37
N PRO A 94 1.47 14.68 6.59
CA PRO A 94 0.85 13.65 7.40
C PRO A 94 -0.60 13.98 7.75
N THR A 95 -1.46 12.97 7.68
CA THR A 95 -2.87 13.06 8.01
C THR A 95 -3.30 11.85 8.81
N HIS A 96 -3.93 12.07 9.97
CA HIS A 96 -4.44 10.96 10.77
C HIS A 96 -5.79 10.48 10.23
N ASN A 97 -5.77 9.33 9.59
CA ASN A 97 -6.93 8.69 8.98
C ASN A 97 -7.65 7.80 10.00
N THR A 98 -8.62 8.37 10.70
CA THR A 98 -9.47 7.65 11.68
C THR A 98 -10.69 7.01 11.05
N ARG A 99 -10.97 7.30 9.77
CA ARG A 99 -12.14 6.74 9.06
C ARG A 99 -11.91 5.32 8.55
N GLY A 100 -10.66 4.88 8.52
CA GLY A 100 -10.27 3.55 8.06
C GLY A 100 -10.23 3.42 6.53
N SER A 101 -10.68 2.30 6.00
CA SER A 101 -10.59 1.98 4.59
C SER A 101 -11.48 2.87 3.72
N TYR A 102 -11.00 3.23 2.52
CA TYR A 102 -11.78 3.88 1.47
C TYR A 102 -13.10 3.15 1.14
N LEU A 103 -13.14 1.83 1.37
CA LEU A 103 -14.35 1.03 1.23
C LEU A 103 -15.51 1.56 2.09
N TRP A 104 -15.24 2.00 3.31
CA TRP A 104 -16.27 2.54 4.20
C TRP A 104 -16.83 3.85 3.68
N VAL A 105 -15.97 4.68 3.07
CA VAL A 105 -16.40 5.92 2.42
C VAL A 105 -17.32 5.63 1.24
N LEU A 106 -16.98 4.63 0.41
CA LEU A 106 -17.82 4.19 -0.72
C LEU A 106 -19.17 3.65 -0.25
N LEU A 107 -19.21 2.90 0.84
CA LEU A 107 -20.43 2.36 1.43
C LEU A 107 -21.21 3.39 2.26
N LYS A 108 -20.74 4.65 2.31
CA LYS A 108 -21.34 5.73 3.11
C LYS A 108 -21.46 5.40 4.61
N ILE A 109 -20.52 4.59 5.12
CA ILE A 109 -20.44 4.25 6.53
C ILE A 109 -19.54 5.29 7.20
N ASN A 110 -20.11 6.14 8.03
CA ASN A 110 -19.42 7.30 8.58
C ASN A 110 -18.36 6.94 9.64
N SER A 111 -18.53 5.83 10.35
CA SER A 111 -17.55 5.34 11.31
C SER A 111 -17.69 3.84 11.48
N VAL A 112 -16.56 3.15 11.46
CA VAL A 112 -16.46 1.74 11.81
C VAL A 112 -15.58 1.64 13.03
N PRO A 113 -16.05 0.99 14.11
CA PRO A 113 -15.23 0.76 15.29
C PRO A 113 -13.93 0.03 14.92
N HIS A 114 -12.80 0.46 15.47
CA HIS A 114 -11.48 -0.09 15.14
C HIS A 114 -11.41 -1.61 15.34
N PHE A 115 -12.09 -2.14 16.37
CA PHE A 115 -12.13 -3.59 16.62
C PHE A 115 -12.81 -4.37 15.47
N LEU A 116 -13.83 -3.80 14.81
CA LEU A 116 -14.46 -4.42 13.64
C LEU A 116 -13.53 -4.41 12.44
N ASN A 117 -12.76 -3.34 12.24
CA ASN A 117 -11.70 -3.31 11.24
C ASN A 117 -10.67 -4.42 11.50
N ILE A 118 -10.22 -4.57 12.76
CA ILE A 118 -9.27 -5.63 13.15
C ILE A 118 -9.83 -7.01 12.81
N ILE A 119 -11.08 -7.29 13.18
CA ILE A 119 -11.73 -8.57 12.90
C ILE A 119 -11.83 -8.81 11.40
N LEU A 120 -12.34 -7.83 10.65
CA LEU A 120 -12.53 -7.95 9.21
C LEU A 120 -11.20 -8.19 8.50
N PHE A 121 -10.19 -7.37 8.76
CA PHE A 121 -8.88 -7.54 8.14
C PHE A 121 -8.18 -8.83 8.56
N SER A 122 -8.38 -9.29 9.80
CA SER A 122 -7.88 -10.60 10.23
C SER A 122 -8.54 -11.74 9.45
N LEU A 123 -9.85 -11.70 9.24
CA LEU A 123 -10.57 -12.70 8.42
C LEU A 123 -10.10 -12.68 6.97
N VAL A 124 -9.97 -11.50 6.37
CA VAL A 124 -9.39 -11.34 5.03
C VAL A 124 -7.99 -11.93 4.99
N GLY A 125 -7.17 -11.66 6.00
CA GLY A 125 -5.83 -12.21 6.12
C GLY A 125 -5.80 -13.73 6.12
N VAL A 126 -6.65 -14.37 6.92
CA VAL A 126 -6.76 -15.83 6.95
C VAL A 126 -7.15 -16.39 5.58
N VAL A 127 -8.14 -15.79 4.93
CA VAL A 127 -8.59 -16.21 3.59
C VAL A 127 -7.44 -16.14 2.57
N PHE A 128 -6.71 -15.03 2.53
CA PHE A 128 -5.60 -14.87 1.57
C PHE A 128 -4.43 -15.80 1.86
N VAL A 129 -4.12 -16.05 3.14
CA VAL A 129 -3.09 -17.04 3.51
C VAL A 129 -3.49 -18.44 3.07
N GLU A 130 -4.76 -18.84 3.25
CA GLU A 130 -5.22 -20.17 2.81
C GLU A 130 -5.27 -20.27 1.27
N ILE A 131 -5.67 -19.22 0.57
CA ILE A 131 -5.58 -19.17 -0.90
C ILE A 131 -4.13 -19.34 -1.36
N TRP A 132 -3.17 -18.61 -0.76
CA TRP A 132 -1.76 -18.75 -1.05
C TRP A 132 -1.25 -20.17 -0.76
N ARG A 133 -1.56 -20.76 0.40
CA ARG A 133 -1.19 -22.13 0.76
C ARG A 133 -1.73 -23.15 -0.25
N PHE A 134 -2.99 -22.98 -0.64
CA PHE A 134 -3.62 -23.84 -1.63
C PHE A 134 -2.94 -23.72 -3.00
N TYR A 135 -2.63 -22.49 -3.43
CA TYR A 135 -1.97 -22.22 -4.70
C TYR A 135 -0.56 -22.85 -4.74
N VAL A 136 0.25 -22.58 -3.73
CA VAL A 136 1.64 -23.08 -3.64
C VAL A 136 1.71 -24.61 -3.59
N ARG A 137 0.71 -25.27 -2.98
CA ARG A 137 0.63 -26.74 -2.96
C ARG A 137 0.33 -27.35 -4.33
N ARG A 138 -0.34 -26.62 -5.23
CA ARG A 138 -0.79 -27.14 -6.53
C ARG A 138 0.05 -26.67 -7.70
N LYS A 139 0.70 -25.55 -7.59
CA LYS A 139 1.51 -24.94 -8.65
C LYS A 139 2.97 -24.79 -8.20
N ARG A 140 3.84 -24.50 -9.16
CA ARG A 140 5.23 -24.18 -8.87
C ARG A 140 5.30 -22.95 -7.97
N ASN A 141 6.20 -23.01 -7.00
CA ASN A 141 6.60 -21.87 -6.21
C ASN A 141 7.32 -20.87 -7.11
N SER A 142 6.83 -19.65 -7.18
CA SER A 142 7.44 -18.56 -7.92
C SER A 142 7.87 -17.43 -7.01
N PHE A 143 8.75 -16.59 -7.49
CA PHE A 143 9.14 -15.35 -6.82
C PHE A 143 7.93 -14.44 -6.61
N TRP A 144 7.05 -14.36 -7.61
CA TRP A 144 5.88 -13.50 -7.61
C TRP A 144 4.86 -13.87 -6.54
N ILE A 145 4.50 -15.16 -6.45
CA ILE A 145 3.52 -15.61 -5.43
C ILE A 145 4.08 -15.51 -4.00
N ASN A 146 5.41 -15.68 -3.84
CA ASN A 146 6.04 -15.45 -2.54
C ASN A 146 6.14 -13.96 -2.22
N GLY A 147 6.50 -13.11 -3.18
CA GLY A 147 6.48 -11.66 -3.02
C GLY A 147 5.10 -11.14 -2.66
N PHE A 148 4.06 -11.63 -3.36
CA PHE A 148 2.66 -11.34 -3.05
C PHE A 148 2.34 -11.58 -1.57
N ILE A 149 2.59 -12.79 -1.04
CA ILE A 149 2.21 -13.09 0.35
C ILE A 149 3.00 -12.27 1.37
N HIS A 150 4.28 -11.98 1.11
CA HIS A 150 5.09 -11.18 2.02
C HIS A 150 4.61 -9.72 2.07
N LEU A 151 4.35 -9.12 0.92
CA LEU A 151 3.85 -7.75 0.83
C LEU A 151 2.44 -7.65 1.40
N PHE A 152 1.58 -8.63 1.10
CA PHE A 152 0.24 -8.69 1.67
C PHE A 152 0.28 -8.76 3.20
N LEU A 153 1.09 -9.67 3.77
CA LEU A 153 1.22 -9.80 5.22
C LEU A 153 1.83 -8.55 5.87
N ALA A 154 2.81 -7.91 5.23
CA ALA A 154 3.39 -6.67 5.73
C ALA A 154 2.33 -5.57 5.81
N GLY A 155 1.57 -5.35 4.74
CA GLY A 155 0.49 -4.36 4.73
C GLY A 155 -0.64 -4.69 5.70
N LEU A 156 -1.05 -5.96 5.76
CA LEU A 156 -2.08 -6.42 6.69
C LEU A 156 -1.69 -6.22 8.15
N LEU A 157 -0.50 -6.68 8.54
CA LEU A 157 -0.02 -6.57 9.92
C LEU A 157 0.17 -5.11 10.33
N ALA A 158 0.72 -4.27 9.44
CA ALA A 158 0.82 -2.83 9.69
C ALA A 158 -0.57 -2.21 9.93
N ASN A 159 -1.57 -2.56 9.10
CA ASN A 159 -2.94 -2.08 9.26
C ASN A 159 -3.58 -2.54 10.58
N LEU A 160 -3.34 -3.78 11.01
CA LEU A 160 -3.83 -4.28 12.31
C LEU A 160 -3.19 -3.52 13.48
N ILE A 161 -1.88 -3.25 13.40
CA ILE A 161 -1.15 -2.46 14.40
C ILE A 161 -1.71 -1.02 14.45
N ASP A 162 -1.91 -0.39 13.30
CA ASP A 162 -2.49 0.96 13.21
C ASP A 162 -3.84 1.05 13.91
N ASN A 163 -4.74 0.11 13.64
CA ASN A 163 -6.06 0.08 14.28
C ASN A 163 -6.01 -0.27 15.77
N ALA A 164 -5.06 -1.10 16.21
CA ALA A 164 -4.95 -1.54 17.59
C ALA A 164 -4.29 -0.51 18.51
N PHE A 165 -3.27 0.19 18.04
CA PHE A 165 -2.42 1.04 18.87
C PHE A 165 -2.55 2.54 18.59
N TRP A 166 -2.79 2.92 17.32
CA TRP A 166 -2.87 4.34 16.94
C TRP A 166 -4.31 4.85 16.77
N GLY A 167 -5.31 3.95 16.82
CA GLY A 167 -6.72 4.33 16.60
C GLY A 167 -6.99 4.84 15.19
N GLY A 168 -6.25 4.35 14.21
CA GLY A 168 -6.30 4.73 12.81
C GLY A 168 -4.92 4.75 12.17
N SER A 169 -4.84 5.09 10.89
CA SER A 169 -3.57 5.18 10.17
C SER A 169 -3.04 6.60 10.13
N LEU A 170 -1.73 6.76 10.31
CA LEU A 170 -1.05 8.00 9.94
C LEU A 170 -0.54 7.86 8.50
N ASP A 171 -1.28 8.42 7.57
CA ASP A 171 -0.93 8.49 6.16
C ASP A 171 -0.09 9.75 5.94
N TYR A 172 1.09 9.66 5.29
CA TYR A 172 2.04 10.77 5.28
C TYR A 172 2.57 11.17 3.91
N VAL A 173 2.33 10.37 2.87
CA VAL A 173 2.67 10.73 1.48
C VAL A 173 1.41 11.18 0.77
N THR A 174 1.38 12.44 0.34
CA THR A 174 0.22 13.02 -0.35
C THR A 174 0.49 13.17 -1.83
N ILE A 175 -0.42 12.66 -2.65
CA ILE A 175 -0.49 12.90 -4.10
C ILE A 175 -1.64 13.87 -4.36
N LYS A 176 -1.33 15.15 -4.55
CA LYS A 176 -2.38 16.15 -4.83
C LYS A 176 -2.89 16.02 -6.26
N PRO A 177 -4.19 16.18 -6.49
CA PRO A 177 -5.28 16.39 -5.54
C PRO A 177 -5.96 15.09 -5.08
N LEU A 178 -5.30 13.92 -5.16
CA LEU A 178 -5.93 12.61 -5.11
C LEU A 178 -6.13 12.11 -3.68
N TYR A 179 -5.06 11.68 -3.03
CA TYR A 179 -5.13 11.01 -1.73
C TYR A 179 -3.79 11.05 -1.00
N THR A 180 -3.86 10.77 0.28
CA THR A 180 -2.70 10.54 1.14
C THR A 180 -2.61 9.05 1.47
N PHE A 181 -1.42 8.50 1.51
CA PHE A 181 -1.14 7.10 1.78
C PHE A 181 0.14 6.93 2.61
N ASP A 182 0.38 5.74 3.09
CA ASP A 182 1.57 5.38 3.85
C ASP A 182 2.29 4.16 3.24
N LEU A 183 3.29 3.65 3.95
CA LEU A 183 4.08 2.51 3.48
C LEU A 183 3.27 1.21 3.40
N LYS A 184 2.30 0.99 4.32
CA LYS A 184 1.43 -0.20 4.26
C LYS A 184 0.59 -0.23 2.99
N ASP A 185 0.08 0.94 2.54
CA ASP A 185 -0.70 1.05 1.32
C ASP A 185 0.16 0.77 0.09
N LEU A 186 1.45 1.17 0.13
CA LEU A 186 2.41 0.78 -0.89
C LEU A 186 2.63 -0.73 -0.91
N PHE A 187 2.74 -1.39 0.24
CA PHE A 187 2.86 -2.87 0.31
C PHE A 187 1.64 -3.55 -0.31
N ILE A 188 0.43 -3.09 -0.03
CA ILE A 188 -0.80 -3.62 -0.63
C ILE A 188 -0.81 -3.41 -2.15
N THR A 189 -0.45 -2.21 -2.61
CA THR A 189 -0.37 -1.91 -4.06
C THR A 189 0.65 -2.80 -4.77
N LEU A 190 1.82 -3.01 -4.16
CA LEU A 190 2.85 -3.89 -4.72
C LEU A 190 2.42 -5.36 -4.67
N CYS A 191 1.71 -5.79 -3.63
CA CYS A 191 1.17 -7.14 -3.56
C CYS A 191 0.20 -7.42 -4.73
N GLU A 192 -0.66 -6.47 -5.11
CA GLU A 192 -1.52 -6.58 -6.29
C GLU A 192 -0.70 -6.71 -7.59
N LEU A 193 0.38 -5.93 -7.73
CA LEU A 193 1.28 -6.04 -8.87
C LEU A 193 1.90 -7.43 -8.97
N PHE A 194 2.37 -7.98 -7.85
CA PHE A 194 2.97 -9.32 -7.80
C PHE A 194 1.97 -10.42 -8.14
N LEU A 195 0.71 -10.27 -7.71
CA LEU A 195 -0.36 -11.23 -8.04
C LEU A 195 -0.71 -11.21 -9.54
N ILE A 196 -0.72 -10.02 -10.17
CA ILE A 196 -1.06 -9.89 -11.59
C ILE A 196 0.08 -10.42 -12.49
N THR A 197 1.32 -10.40 -12.01
CA THR A 197 2.50 -10.84 -12.76
C THR A 197 2.71 -12.35 -12.70
N GLU A 198 2.15 -13.05 -11.69
CA GLU A 198 2.17 -14.51 -11.54
C GLU A 198 1.40 -15.21 -12.64
#